data_2b50167b625b0765032367813655facf
#
_entry.id   2b50167b625b0765032367813655facf
#
_cell.length_a   1.000
_cell.length_b   1.000
_cell.length_c   1.000
_cell.angle_alpha   90.00
_cell.angle_beta   90.00
_cell.angle_gamma   90.00
#
_symmetry.space_group_name_H-M   'P 1'
#
loop_
_entity.id
_entity.type
_entity.pdbx_description
1 polymer ?
#
loop_
_entity_poly.entity_id
_entity_poly.type
_entity_poly.pdbx_seq_one_letter_code
_entity_poly.pdbx_strand_id
1 'polypeptide(L)'
;MSLTGLSTIAAHYNAKESSQEPSSWVQRLNRFFKSLIMSTDSQTRTKSEDSNAQAFVQFALDSGVLKFGEFVTKAGRLSPYFFNAGLFDDGAKLSKLAHFYAQAVLASGIEFDMIFGPAYKGIPLGATLAMELARLGKNVPFAYNRKEVKDHGEGGHLVGAKLSGRVLIVDDVMSAGTAVRESIELITKAGAHPQAVVIALDRQERATEKVDGTLQEVPYSAVQYVQSQLGMKVCAVATLADLLSYLNTQDNPEVKAHQPAVAAYRARYGV
;
A
#
# COMPACT_ATOMS: atom_id res chain seq x y z
N MET A 1 -17.84 1.17 -28.87
CA MET A 1 -17.27 -0.21 -28.75
C MET A 1 -16.82 -0.37 -27.32
N SER A 2 -17.39 -1.31 -26.58
CA SER A 2 -17.22 -1.49 -25.14
C SER A 2 -15.85 -2.13 -24.82
N LEU A 3 -15.22 -1.66 -23.74
CA LEU A 3 -13.91 -2.13 -23.21
C LEU A 3 -13.85 -3.62 -22.86
N THR A 4 -14.98 -4.31 -22.80
CA THR A 4 -15.11 -5.75 -22.54
C THR A 4 -14.69 -6.65 -23.71
N GLY A 5 -14.59 -6.14 -24.94
CA GLY A 5 -14.18 -6.91 -26.10
C GLY A 5 -12.67 -7.11 -26.29
N LEU A 6 -11.86 -6.28 -25.65
CA LEU A 6 -10.40 -6.33 -25.82
C LEU A 6 -9.68 -7.32 -24.88
N SER A 7 -10.28 -7.64 -23.73
CA SER A 7 -9.68 -8.61 -22.78
C SER A 7 -9.78 -10.07 -23.26
N THR A 8 -10.82 -10.40 -24.04
CA THR A 8 -11.04 -11.76 -24.53
C THR A 8 -10.13 -12.12 -25.72
N ILE A 9 -9.70 -11.12 -26.49
CA ILE A 9 -8.80 -11.31 -27.64
C ILE A 9 -7.37 -11.56 -27.18
N ALA A 10 -6.91 -10.91 -26.09
CA ALA A 10 -5.58 -11.11 -25.53
C ALA A 10 -5.39 -12.50 -24.92
N ALA A 11 -6.44 -13.08 -24.32
CA ALA A 11 -6.37 -14.40 -23.68
C ALA A 11 -6.31 -15.57 -24.70
N HIS A 12 -6.82 -15.40 -25.92
CA HIS A 12 -6.85 -16.46 -26.95
C HIS A 12 -5.57 -16.55 -27.79
N TYR A 13 -4.74 -15.49 -27.78
CA TYR A 13 -3.52 -15.44 -28.61
C TYR A 13 -2.26 -15.95 -27.90
N ASN A 14 -2.28 -16.07 -26.57
CA ASN A 14 -1.12 -16.54 -25.80
C ASN A 14 -0.95 -18.07 -25.72
N ALA A 15 -1.84 -18.84 -26.36
CA ALA A 15 -1.80 -20.32 -26.27
C ALA A 15 -1.13 -21.04 -27.46
N LYS A 16 -0.63 -20.29 -28.44
CA LYS A 16 0.03 -20.90 -29.63
C LYS A 16 1.12 -19.97 -30.19
N GLU A 17 2.27 -19.95 -29.58
CA GLU A 17 3.53 -19.68 -30.33
C GLU A 17 4.72 -19.78 -29.38
N SER A 18 5.34 -20.94 -29.36
CA SER A 18 6.73 -21.09 -28.96
C SER A 18 7.64 -20.65 -30.15
N SER A 19 8.63 -19.77 -29.89
CA SER A 19 9.76 -19.45 -30.76
C SER A 19 9.52 -18.49 -31.95
N GLN A 20 9.05 -17.24 -31.71
CA GLN A 20 9.33 -16.10 -32.60
C GLN A 20 9.43 -14.81 -31.79
N GLU A 21 10.39 -13.91 -32.18
CA GLU A 21 10.50 -12.58 -31.58
C GLU A 21 9.17 -11.82 -31.69
N PRO A 22 8.74 -11.09 -30.64
CA PRO A 22 7.48 -10.36 -30.68
C PRO A 22 7.49 -9.34 -31.82
N SER A 23 6.46 -9.39 -32.66
CA SER A 23 6.31 -8.53 -33.83
C SER A 23 6.40 -7.04 -33.46
N SER A 24 6.84 -6.20 -34.38
CA SER A 24 7.12 -4.76 -34.16
C SER A 24 5.91 -3.96 -33.58
N TRP A 25 4.69 -4.44 -33.80
CA TRP A 25 3.49 -3.80 -33.24
C TRP A 25 3.29 -4.15 -31.74
N VAL A 26 3.64 -5.36 -31.29
CA VAL A 26 3.61 -5.73 -29.87
C VAL A 26 4.65 -4.94 -29.08
N GLN A 27 5.84 -4.72 -29.66
CA GLN A 27 6.87 -3.86 -29.06
C GLN A 27 6.42 -2.39 -29.00
N ARG A 28 5.66 -1.89 -30.00
CA ARG A 28 5.06 -0.55 -29.98
C ARG A 28 3.94 -0.44 -28.96
N LEU A 29 3.08 -1.46 -28.84
CA LEU A 29 2.02 -1.51 -27.82
C LEU A 29 2.64 -1.52 -26.41
N ASN A 30 3.64 -2.35 -26.15
CA ASN A 30 4.34 -2.39 -24.87
C ASN A 30 5.06 -1.06 -24.55
N ARG A 31 5.64 -0.38 -25.55
CA ARG A 31 6.18 0.99 -25.39
C ARG A 31 5.10 2.01 -25.10
N PHE A 32 3.95 1.93 -25.79
CA PHE A 32 2.81 2.81 -25.56
C PHE A 32 2.22 2.61 -24.16
N PHE A 33 2.01 1.35 -23.73
CA PHE A 33 1.56 1.05 -22.37
C PHE A 33 2.60 1.46 -21.32
N LYS A 34 3.89 1.25 -21.58
CA LYS A 34 4.96 1.71 -20.69
C LYS A 34 5.01 3.24 -20.60
N SER A 35 4.80 3.95 -21.71
CA SER A 35 4.68 5.41 -21.73
C SER A 35 3.41 5.90 -21.00
N LEU A 36 2.29 5.21 -21.16
CA LEU A 36 1.03 5.55 -20.48
C LEU A 36 1.13 5.32 -18.97
N ILE A 37 1.76 4.23 -18.53
CA ILE A 37 2.00 3.94 -17.11
C ILE A 37 3.00 4.95 -16.52
N MET A 38 4.02 5.35 -17.26
CA MET A 38 4.98 6.37 -16.80
C MET A 38 4.37 7.79 -16.76
N SER A 39 3.30 8.07 -17.50
CA SER A 39 2.64 9.38 -17.48
C SER A 39 1.60 9.55 -16.36
N THR A 40 1.15 8.46 -15.72
CA THR A 40 0.20 8.51 -14.60
C THR A 40 0.85 8.56 -13.22
N ASP A 41 2.16 8.35 -13.11
CA ASP A 41 2.85 8.22 -11.81
C ASP A 41 3.64 9.47 -11.36
N SER A 42 3.52 10.60 -12.06
CA SER A 42 4.12 11.85 -11.61
C SER A 42 3.06 12.85 -11.11
N GLN A 43 2.25 12.48 -10.12
CA GLN A 43 1.71 13.51 -9.24
C GLN A 43 2.91 14.04 -8.45
N THR A 44 3.36 15.24 -8.84
CA THR A 44 4.41 15.97 -8.11
C THR A 44 3.89 16.18 -6.69
N ARG A 45 4.47 15.47 -5.73
CA ARG A 45 4.13 15.65 -4.31
C ARG A 45 4.32 17.11 -3.93
N THR A 46 3.47 17.60 -3.06
CA THR A 46 3.61 18.95 -2.53
C THR A 46 4.77 18.97 -1.51
N LYS A 47 5.37 20.16 -1.30
CA LYS A 47 6.41 20.35 -0.29
C LYS A 47 5.97 19.93 1.12
N SER A 48 4.68 20.01 1.40
CA SER A 48 4.06 19.57 2.66
C SER A 48 4.04 18.05 2.80
N GLU A 49 3.73 17.33 1.72
CA GLU A 49 3.74 15.85 1.71
C GLU A 49 5.15 15.30 1.87
N ASP A 50 6.14 15.89 1.22
CA ASP A 50 7.55 15.52 1.38
C ASP A 50 8.01 15.74 2.83
N SER A 51 7.64 16.87 3.45
CA SER A 51 7.95 17.16 4.85
C SER A 51 7.30 16.15 5.81
N ASN A 52 6.05 15.75 5.54
CA ASN A 52 5.34 14.74 6.34
C ASN A 52 6.02 13.36 6.23
N ALA A 53 6.40 12.94 5.01
CA ALA A 53 7.07 11.67 4.78
C ALA A 53 8.45 11.60 5.46
N GLN A 54 9.26 12.67 5.38
CA GLN A 54 10.57 12.76 6.04
C GLN A 54 10.43 12.71 7.57
N ALA A 55 9.47 13.47 8.14
CA ALA A 55 9.19 13.46 9.57
C ALA A 55 8.67 12.08 10.04
N PHE A 56 7.90 11.38 9.21
CA PHE A 56 7.45 10.03 9.51
C PHE A 56 8.60 9.02 9.51
N VAL A 57 9.51 9.08 8.54
CA VAL A 57 10.71 8.21 8.50
C VAL A 57 11.55 8.41 9.77
N GLN A 58 11.81 9.66 10.17
CA GLN A 58 12.50 9.95 11.43
C GLN A 58 11.77 9.35 12.63
N PHE A 59 10.47 9.58 12.72
CA PHE A 59 9.65 9.02 13.81
C PHE A 59 9.67 7.49 13.87
N ALA A 60 9.63 6.82 12.72
CA ALA A 60 9.70 5.36 12.65
C ALA A 60 11.06 4.81 13.11
N LEU A 61 12.14 5.53 12.83
CA LEU A 61 13.50 5.22 13.33
C LEU A 61 13.58 5.43 14.84
N ASP A 62 13.18 6.59 15.35
CA ASP A 62 13.21 6.94 16.77
C ASP A 62 12.37 5.97 17.62
N SER A 63 11.26 5.48 17.05
CA SER A 63 10.37 4.50 17.70
C SER A 63 10.87 3.06 17.59
N GLY A 64 11.97 2.81 16.88
CA GLY A 64 12.49 1.46 16.62
C GLY A 64 11.59 0.60 15.71
N VAL A 65 10.63 1.20 15.03
CA VAL A 65 9.71 0.56 14.08
C VAL A 65 10.40 0.30 12.75
N LEU A 66 11.22 1.24 12.30
CA LEU A 66 12.13 1.11 11.16
C LEU A 66 13.54 0.84 11.69
N LYS A 67 14.15 -0.22 11.22
CA LYS A 67 15.51 -0.63 11.61
C LYS A 67 16.32 -0.98 10.39
N PHE A 68 17.64 -0.71 10.44
CA PHE A 68 18.60 -1.16 9.45
C PHE A 68 19.33 -2.40 9.93
N GLY A 69 19.72 -3.27 9.02
CA GLY A 69 20.37 -4.55 9.28
C GLY A 69 20.07 -5.56 8.20
N GLU A 70 20.27 -6.85 8.48
CA GLU A 70 19.95 -7.94 7.56
C GLU A 70 18.68 -8.66 8.01
N PHE A 71 17.63 -8.60 7.20
CA PHE A 71 16.33 -9.17 7.51
C PHE A 71 15.81 -10.01 6.34
N VAL A 72 15.39 -11.24 6.64
CA VAL A 72 14.73 -12.09 5.62
C VAL A 72 13.26 -11.73 5.54
N THR A 73 12.81 -11.29 4.36
CA THR A 73 11.40 -10.96 4.09
C THR A 73 10.56 -12.23 3.90
N LYS A 74 9.23 -12.10 3.91
CA LYS A 74 8.30 -13.21 3.57
C LYS A 74 8.52 -13.77 2.16
N ALA A 75 9.07 -12.97 1.26
CA ALA A 75 9.45 -13.37 -0.10
C ALA A 75 10.83 -14.06 -0.17
N GLY A 76 11.49 -14.31 0.98
CA GLY A 76 12.83 -14.91 1.04
C GLY A 76 13.98 -13.96 0.66
N ARG A 77 13.72 -12.66 0.47
CA ARG A 77 14.74 -11.67 0.10
C ARG A 77 15.48 -11.18 1.34
N LEU A 78 16.79 -11.00 1.24
CA LEU A 78 17.59 -10.34 2.27
C LEU A 78 17.42 -8.82 2.13
N SER A 79 16.70 -8.21 3.07
CA SER A 79 16.41 -6.77 3.09
C SER A 79 17.36 -6.05 4.04
N PRO A 80 17.93 -4.89 3.64
CA PRO A 80 18.80 -4.07 4.50
C PRO A 80 18.03 -3.23 5.52
N TYR A 81 16.71 -3.29 5.53
CA TYR A 81 15.84 -2.64 6.49
C TYR A 81 14.62 -3.47 6.83
N PHE A 82 14.05 -3.21 7.98
CA PHE A 82 12.82 -3.84 8.45
C PHE A 82 11.87 -2.80 9.03
N PHE A 83 10.62 -2.85 8.62
CA PHE A 83 9.54 -2.01 9.14
C PHE A 83 8.51 -2.89 9.86
N ASN A 84 8.31 -2.65 11.14
CA ASN A 84 7.34 -3.37 11.96
C ASN A 84 6.40 -2.41 12.69
N ALA A 85 5.26 -2.12 12.10
CA ALA A 85 4.23 -1.25 12.68
C ALA A 85 3.68 -1.75 14.03
N GLY A 86 3.87 -3.03 14.37
CA GLY A 86 3.50 -3.57 15.68
C GLY A 86 4.29 -2.98 16.85
N LEU A 87 5.39 -2.26 16.58
CA LEU A 87 6.19 -1.56 17.59
C LEU A 87 5.72 -0.12 17.85
N PHE A 88 4.67 0.34 17.20
CA PHE A 88 3.88 1.48 17.67
C PHE A 88 2.95 0.98 18.79
N ASP A 89 3.51 0.68 19.95
CA ASP A 89 2.95 -0.15 21.01
C ASP A 89 2.50 0.64 22.25
N ASP A 90 2.52 1.96 22.18
CA ASP A 90 2.01 2.85 23.24
C ASP A 90 1.11 3.96 22.66
N GLY A 91 0.37 4.63 23.56
CA GLY A 91 -0.58 5.66 23.17
C GLY A 91 0.04 6.89 22.51
N ALA A 92 1.28 7.27 22.89
CA ALA A 92 1.97 8.41 22.31
C ALA A 92 2.40 8.10 20.87
N LYS A 93 2.96 6.91 20.64
CA LYS A 93 3.34 6.43 19.30
C LYS A 93 2.10 6.29 18.40
N LEU A 94 1.01 5.67 18.90
CA LEU A 94 -0.22 5.52 18.13
C LEU A 94 -0.86 6.87 17.79
N SER A 95 -0.86 7.82 18.72
CA SER A 95 -1.36 9.17 18.47
C SER A 95 -0.56 9.89 17.38
N LYS A 96 0.77 9.81 17.45
CA LYS A 96 1.66 10.44 16.44
C LYS A 96 1.54 9.75 15.08
N LEU A 97 1.42 8.41 15.06
CA LEU A 97 1.15 7.63 13.85
C LEU A 97 -0.16 8.06 13.20
N ALA A 98 -1.25 8.14 13.98
CA ALA A 98 -2.55 8.58 13.49
C ALA A 98 -2.50 9.99 12.87
N HIS A 99 -1.71 10.89 13.46
CA HIS A 99 -1.48 12.22 12.91
C HIS A 99 -0.82 12.16 11.53
N PHE A 100 0.24 11.35 11.34
CA PHE A 100 0.88 11.17 10.04
C PHE A 100 -0.07 10.61 8.98
N TYR A 101 -0.87 9.61 9.34
CA TYR A 101 -1.90 9.08 8.45
C TYR A 101 -2.93 10.13 8.06
N ALA A 102 -3.44 10.88 9.05
CA ALA A 102 -4.43 11.92 8.80
C ALA A 102 -3.89 13.01 7.87
N GLN A 103 -2.66 13.49 8.10
CA GLN A 103 -2.01 14.46 7.23
C GLN A 103 -1.87 13.94 5.79
N ALA A 104 -1.38 12.71 5.61
CA ALA A 104 -1.22 12.09 4.30
C ALA A 104 -2.57 11.96 3.56
N VAL A 105 -3.61 11.47 4.24
CA VAL A 105 -4.95 11.29 3.67
C VAL A 105 -5.59 12.63 3.30
N LEU A 106 -5.50 13.65 4.16
CA LEU A 106 -6.04 14.96 3.88
C LEU A 106 -5.33 15.66 2.73
N ALA A 107 -3.99 15.55 2.66
CA ALA A 107 -3.19 16.10 1.58
C ALA A 107 -3.44 15.41 0.23
N SER A 108 -3.72 14.10 0.23
CA SER A 108 -3.96 13.31 -0.98
C SER A 108 -5.21 13.71 -1.79
N GLY A 109 -6.10 14.50 -1.20
CA GLY A 109 -7.39 14.86 -1.81
C GLY A 109 -8.32 13.65 -2.05
N ILE A 110 -8.06 12.51 -1.43
CA ILE A 110 -8.95 11.35 -1.51
C ILE A 110 -10.22 11.64 -0.71
N GLU A 111 -11.33 11.60 -1.41
CA GLU A 111 -12.63 11.74 -0.77
C GLU A 111 -13.15 10.37 -0.32
N PHE A 112 -13.60 10.28 0.93
CA PHE A 112 -14.18 9.08 1.53
C PHE A 112 -15.24 9.46 2.58
N ASP A 113 -16.15 8.53 2.84
CA ASP A 113 -17.29 8.72 3.72
C ASP A 113 -17.13 7.93 5.03
N MET A 114 -16.28 6.87 5.03
CA MET A 114 -15.98 6.08 6.22
C MET A 114 -14.64 5.37 6.13
N ILE A 115 -14.18 4.84 7.26
CA ILE A 115 -12.93 4.10 7.40
C ILE A 115 -13.23 2.61 7.66
N PHE A 116 -12.43 1.74 7.01
CA PHE A 116 -12.42 0.30 7.26
C PHE A 116 -11.01 -0.17 7.64
N GLY A 117 -10.89 -0.79 8.82
CA GLY A 117 -9.63 -1.37 9.32
C GLY A 117 -9.66 -2.89 9.25
N PRO A 118 -9.00 -3.55 8.28
CA PRO A 118 -8.97 -5.00 8.20
C PRO A 118 -8.21 -5.64 9.38
N ALA A 119 -8.73 -6.78 9.85
CA ALA A 119 -8.09 -7.53 10.92
C ALA A 119 -6.73 -8.10 10.45
N TYR A 120 -5.67 -7.94 11.29
CA TYR A 120 -5.75 -7.42 12.64
C TYR A 120 -5.17 -6.02 12.79
N LYS A 121 -4.09 -5.66 12.06
CA LYS A 121 -3.36 -4.40 12.22
C LYS A 121 -4.18 -3.18 11.80
N GLY A 122 -5.03 -3.33 10.80
CA GLY A 122 -5.92 -2.26 10.37
C GLY A 122 -6.92 -1.81 11.44
N ILE A 123 -7.25 -2.68 12.42
CA ILE A 123 -8.20 -2.32 13.48
C ILE A 123 -7.69 -1.12 14.31
N PRO A 124 -6.54 -1.21 15.00
CA PRO A 124 -6.03 -0.09 15.77
C PRO A 124 -5.67 1.12 14.88
N LEU A 125 -5.13 0.88 13.68
CA LEU A 125 -4.79 1.95 12.74
C LEU A 125 -6.02 2.72 12.28
N GLY A 126 -7.09 2.03 11.89
CA GLY A 126 -8.35 2.66 11.47
C GLY A 126 -9.05 3.38 12.61
N ALA A 127 -9.06 2.80 13.82
CA ALA A 127 -9.66 3.43 14.99
C ALA A 127 -8.93 4.74 15.37
N THR A 128 -7.59 4.70 15.44
CA THR A 128 -6.80 5.89 15.79
C THR A 128 -6.85 6.96 14.69
N LEU A 129 -6.87 6.57 13.42
CA LEU A 129 -7.07 7.50 12.31
C LEU A 129 -8.44 8.18 12.38
N ALA A 130 -9.51 7.43 12.67
CA ALA A 130 -10.85 7.99 12.83
C ALA A 130 -10.91 9.03 13.98
N MET A 131 -10.26 8.73 15.10
CA MET A 131 -10.14 9.66 16.23
C MET A 131 -9.38 10.93 15.85
N GLU A 132 -8.26 10.80 15.15
CA GLU A 132 -7.45 11.96 14.75
C GLU A 132 -8.16 12.82 13.70
N LEU A 133 -8.83 12.22 12.72
CA LEU A 133 -9.63 12.93 11.74
C LEU A 133 -10.78 13.69 12.41
N ALA A 134 -11.46 13.09 13.41
CA ALA A 134 -12.51 13.77 14.19
C ALA A 134 -11.92 14.97 14.96
N ARG A 135 -10.74 14.84 15.56
CA ARG A 135 -10.00 15.94 16.22
C ARG A 135 -9.67 17.08 15.24
N LEU A 136 -9.41 16.74 13.98
CA LEU A 136 -9.15 17.70 12.89
C LEU A 136 -10.43 18.22 12.22
N GLY A 137 -11.61 17.91 12.75
CA GLY A 137 -12.90 18.39 12.26
C GLY A 137 -13.58 17.53 11.21
N LYS A 138 -12.98 16.38 10.83
CA LYS A 138 -13.56 15.43 9.87
C LYS A 138 -14.00 14.15 10.61
N ASN A 139 -15.19 14.18 11.20
CA ASN A 139 -15.76 13.00 11.85
C ASN A 139 -16.34 12.04 10.80
N VAL A 140 -15.84 10.80 10.77
CA VAL A 140 -16.27 9.74 9.85
C VAL A 140 -16.54 8.43 10.59
N PRO A 141 -17.53 7.62 10.15
CA PRO A 141 -17.79 6.29 10.69
C PRO A 141 -16.58 5.37 10.53
N PHE A 142 -16.46 4.41 11.45
CA PHE A 142 -15.42 3.40 11.44
C PHE A 142 -16.01 1.99 11.57
N ALA A 143 -15.48 1.05 10.80
CA ALA A 143 -15.81 -0.37 10.89
C ALA A 143 -14.53 -1.22 10.69
N TYR A 144 -14.60 -2.46 11.15
CA TYR A 144 -13.55 -3.46 10.93
C TYR A 144 -14.17 -4.86 10.79
N ASN A 145 -13.39 -5.83 10.31
CA ASN A 145 -13.81 -7.22 10.27
C ASN A 145 -13.18 -8.04 11.39
N ARG A 146 -13.86 -9.12 11.75
CA ARG A 146 -13.30 -10.27 12.48
C ARG A 146 -12.85 -11.32 11.47
N LYS A 147 -11.81 -12.09 11.78
CA LYS A 147 -11.46 -13.28 10.98
C LYS A 147 -12.39 -14.45 11.24
N GLU A 148 -12.96 -14.51 12.44
CA GLU A 148 -13.87 -15.57 12.88
C GLU A 148 -15.32 -15.05 12.93
N VAL A 149 -16.25 -15.86 12.43
CA VAL A 149 -17.69 -15.57 12.53
C VAL A 149 -18.12 -15.79 13.98
N LYS A 150 -18.85 -14.85 14.57
CA LYS A 150 -19.57 -15.11 15.82
C LYS A 150 -21.03 -15.44 15.51
N ASP A 151 -21.50 -16.56 16.08
CA ASP A 151 -22.88 -17.04 15.91
C ASP A 151 -23.86 -16.35 16.88
N HIS A 152 -23.38 -15.52 17.83
CA HIS A 152 -24.16 -14.90 18.89
C HIS A 152 -23.94 -13.39 18.98
N GLY A 153 -24.96 -12.65 19.38
CA GLY A 153 -24.95 -11.18 19.53
C GLY A 153 -25.09 -10.45 18.20
N GLU A 154 -24.29 -9.42 17.98
CA GLU A 154 -24.20 -8.71 16.68
C GLU A 154 -23.59 -9.57 15.58
N GLY A 155 -24.01 -10.81 15.39
CA GLY A 155 -23.46 -11.82 14.48
C GLY A 155 -22.77 -11.29 13.20
N GLY A 156 -21.93 -12.14 12.58
CA GLY A 156 -21.25 -11.83 11.32
C GLY A 156 -19.78 -11.42 11.45
N HIS A 157 -19.20 -11.02 10.31
CA HIS A 157 -17.78 -10.67 10.20
C HIS A 157 -17.48 -9.19 10.46
N LEU A 158 -18.47 -8.30 10.39
CA LEU A 158 -18.30 -6.84 10.48
C LEU A 158 -18.67 -6.32 11.85
N VAL A 159 -17.91 -5.33 12.33
CA VAL A 159 -18.11 -4.65 13.62
C VAL A 159 -17.97 -3.15 13.41
N GLY A 160 -18.76 -2.37 14.16
CA GLY A 160 -18.77 -0.91 14.07
C GLY A 160 -19.90 -0.38 13.19
N ALA A 161 -19.66 0.69 12.48
CA ALA A 161 -20.66 1.30 11.63
C ALA A 161 -21.02 0.41 10.43
N LYS A 162 -22.28 0.46 9.98
CA LYS A 162 -22.70 -0.22 8.74
C LYS A 162 -21.90 0.34 7.57
N LEU A 163 -21.30 -0.54 6.77
CA LEU A 163 -20.56 -0.15 5.57
C LEU A 163 -21.50 0.53 4.56
N SER A 164 -21.13 1.74 4.13
CA SER A 164 -21.89 2.53 3.16
C SER A 164 -21.00 3.60 2.51
N GLY A 165 -21.38 4.09 1.34
CA GLY A 165 -20.65 5.13 0.64
C GLY A 165 -19.24 4.71 0.21
N ARG A 166 -18.33 5.68 0.17
CA ARG A 166 -16.92 5.51 -0.24
C ARG A 166 -16.07 5.13 0.96
N VAL A 167 -15.43 3.98 0.92
CA VAL A 167 -14.71 3.39 2.05
C VAL A 167 -13.21 3.53 1.85
N LEU A 168 -12.52 4.15 2.83
CA LEU A 168 -11.06 4.17 2.92
C LEU A 168 -10.59 2.96 3.73
N ILE A 169 -9.80 2.09 3.11
CA ILE A 169 -9.16 0.94 3.78
C ILE A 169 -7.85 1.42 4.41
N VAL A 170 -7.58 1.00 5.64
CA VAL A 170 -6.36 1.39 6.39
C VAL A 170 -5.55 0.17 6.75
N ASP A 171 -4.28 0.12 6.32
CA ASP A 171 -3.35 -0.96 6.66
C ASP A 171 -1.94 -0.40 6.95
N ASP A 172 -1.01 -1.24 7.43
CA ASP A 172 0.38 -0.82 7.71
C ASP A 172 1.26 -0.86 6.45
N VAL A 173 1.31 -1.98 5.77
CA VAL A 173 2.08 -2.20 4.53
C VAL A 173 1.34 -3.17 3.62
N MET A 174 1.54 -3.05 2.32
CA MET A 174 1.07 -4.04 1.36
C MET A 174 2.23 -4.89 0.86
N SER A 175 2.10 -6.23 0.96
CA SER A 175 3.07 -7.17 0.39
C SER A 175 2.52 -7.92 -0.83
N ALA A 176 1.44 -8.70 -0.64
CA ALA A 176 0.77 -9.45 -1.72
C ALA A 176 -0.65 -8.93 -2.01
N GLY A 177 -1.10 -7.87 -1.33
CA GLY A 177 -2.43 -7.29 -1.52
C GLY A 177 -3.60 -8.17 -1.08
N THR A 178 -3.36 -9.31 -0.40
CA THR A 178 -4.43 -10.26 0.00
C THR A 178 -5.45 -9.60 0.94
N ALA A 179 -4.98 -8.90 2.00
CA ALA A 179 -5.87 -8.22 2.94
C ALA A 179 -6.73 -7.14 2.26
N VAL A 180 -6.17 -6.44 1.27
CA VAL A 180 -6.89 -5.44 0.49
C VAL A 180 -7.96 -6.11 -0.37
N ARG A 181 -7.65 -7.23 -1.05
CA ARG A 181 -8.65 -7.98 -1.85
C ARG A 181 -9.80 -8.50 -0.99
N GLU A 182 -9.50 -9.11 0.15
CA GLU A 182 -10.52 -9.56 1.11
C GLU A 182 -11.39 -8.39 1.60
N SER A 183 -10.78 -7.23 1.87
CA SER A 183 -11.50 -6.02 2.26
C SER A 183 -12.43 -5.51 1.16
N ILE A 184 -11.96 -5.49 -0.09
CA ILE A 184 -12.76 -5.10 -1.27
C ILE A 184 -13.99 -5.99 -1.38
N GLU A 185 -13.82 -7.31 -1.26
CA GLU A 185 -14.94 -8.25 -1.31
C GLU A 185 -15.96 -8.00 -0.21
N LEU A 186 -15.52 -7.81 1.04
CA LEU A 186 -16.40 -7.54 2.18
C LEU A 186 -17.16 -6.22 1.99
N ILE A 187 -16.47 -5.15 1.59
CA ILE A 187 -17.06 -3.83 1.36
C ILE A 187 -18.09 -3.88 0.24
N THR A 188 -17.74 -4.53 -0.87
CA THR A 188 -18.62 -4.66 -2.04
C THR A 188 -19.85 -5.52 -1.72
N LYS A 189 -19.68 -6.64 -1.01
CA LYS A 189 -20.80 -7.49 -0.55
C LYS A 189 -21.76 -6.74 0.38
N ALA A 190 -21.25 -5.78 1.15
CA ALA A 190 -22.08 -4.92 2.01
C ALA A 190 -22.78 -3.79 1.24
N GLY A 191 -22.56 -3.65 -0.07
CA GLY A 191 -23.16 -2.60 -0.92
C GLY A 191 -22.47 -1.27 -0.83
N ALA A 192 -21.26 -1.20 -0.25
CA ALA A 192 -20.43 0.00 -0.19
C ALA A 192 -19.36 -0.01 -1.31
N HIS A 193 -18.69 1.13 -1.52
CA HIS A 193 -17.69 1.31 -2.56
C HIS A 193 -16.27 1.38 -1.96
N PRO A 194 -15.36 0.41 -2.25
CA PRO A 194 -13.97 0.50 -1.84
C PRO A 194 -13.28 1.61 -2.67
N GLN A 195 -12.96 2.74 -2.04
CA GLN A 195 -12.50 3.96 -2.71
C GLN A 195 -11.01 4.05 -2.83
N ALA A 196 -10.30 3.77 -1.73
CA ALA A 196 -8.86 3.92 -1.65
C ALA A 196 -8.28 3.08 -0.52
N VAL A 197 -6.96 2.94 -0.53
CA VAL A 197 -6.17 2.36 0.57
C VAL A 197 -5.18 3.40 1.09
N VAL A 198 -5.02 3.50 2.40
CA VAL A 198 -3.91 4.22 3.02
C VAL A 198 -3.00 3.26 3.78
N ILE A 199 -1.69 3.41 3.61
CA ILE A 199 -0.66 2.58 4.26
C ILE A 199 0.44 3.46 4.87
N ALA A 200 1.16 2.92 5.87
CA ALA A 200 2.29 3.61 6.48
C ALA A 200 3.49 3.72 5.52
N LEU A 201 3.84 2.59 4.90
CA LEU A 201 5.03 2.51 4.06
C LEU A 201 4.75 1.73 2.77
N ASP A 202 4.94 2.38 1.62
CA ASP A 202 5.09 1.70 0.34
C ASP A 202 6.56 1.33 0.12
N ARG A 203 6.84 0.03 0.13
CA ARG A 203 8.19 -0.49 -0.05
C ARG A 203 8.66 -0.43 -1.50
N GLN A 204 7.77 -0.11 -2.44
CA GLN A 204 8.05 -0.02 -3.87
C GLN A 204 8.81 -1.25 -4.41
N GLU A 205 8.50 -2.43 -3.90
CA GLU A 205 9.13 -3.70 -4.27
C GLU A 205 8.22 -4.49 -5.20
N ARG A 206 8.84 -5.25 -6.10
CA ARG A 206 8.11 -6.25 -6.88
C ARG A 206 7.36 -7.20 -5.96
N ALA A 207 6.09 -7.39 -6.24
CA ALA A 207 5.29 -8.35 -5.50
C ALA A 207 5.71 -9.79 -5.83
N THR A 208 5.30 -10.74 -5.00
CA THR A 208 5.43 -12.16 -5.27
C THR A 208 4.05 -12.79 -5.30
N GLU A 209 3.82 -13.64 -6.28
CA GLU A 209 2.60 -14.42 -6.41
C GLU A 209 2.91 -15.91 -6.31
N LYS A 210 1.93 -16.69 -5.85
CA LYS A 210 2.08 -18.13 -5.74
C LYS A 210 1.59 -18.78 -7.04
N VAL A 211 2.53 -19.27 -7.83
CA VAL A 211 2.27 -20.01 -9.07
C VAL A 211 2.72 -21.45 -8.84
N ASP A 212 1.82 -22.42 -9.01
CA ASP A 212 2.09 -23.86 -8.82
C ASP A 212 2.76 -24.18 -7.46
N GLY A 213 2.34 -23.49 -6.40
CA GLY A 213 2.88 -23.67 -5.06
C GLY A 213 4.20 -22.92 -4.79
N THR A 214 4.85 -22.35 -5.80
CA THR A 214 6.11 -21.62 -5.71
C THR A 214 5.90 -20.12 -5.74
N LEU A 215 6.63 -19.37 -4.90
CA LEU A 215 6.61 -17.90 -4.95
C LEU A 215 7.43 -17.41 -6.15
N GLN A 216 6.79 -16.67 -7.04
CA GLN A 216 7.42 -16.05 -8.21
C GLN A 216 7.31 -14.53 -8.13
N GLU A 217 8.37 -13.83 -8.54
CA GLU A 217 8.34 -12.38 -8.66
C GLU A 217 7.49 -11.95 -9.86
N VAL A 218 6.69 -10.90 -9.66
CA VAL A 218 5.91 -10.26 -10.72
C VAL A 218 6.48 -8.86 -10.99
N PRO A 219 6.30 -8.29 -12.20
CA PRO A 219 6.96 -7.03 -12.61
C PRO A 219 6.31 -5.76 -12.01
N TYR A 220 5.45 -5.89 -11.02
CA TYR A 220 4.72 -4.80 -10.36
C TYR A 220 4.75 -4.95 -8.84
N SER A 221 4.56 -3.84 -8.13
CA SER A 221 4.36 -3.86 -6.68
C SER A 221 2.90 -4.15 -6.32
N ALA A 222 2.65 -4.47 -5.04
CA ALA A 222 1.28 -4.61 -4.53
C ALA A 222 0.49 -3.29 -4.68
N VAL A 223 1.13 -2.14 -4.52
CA VAL A 223 0.52 -0.81 -4.73
C VAL A 223 0.14 -0.64 -6.20
N GLN A 224 1.06 -0.90 -7.12
CA GLN A 224 0.78 -0.82 -8.56
C GLN A 224 -0.34 -1.77 -9.00
N TYR A 225 -0.40 -2.98 -8.42
CA TYR A 225 -1.50 -3.92 -8.67
C TYR A 225 -2.85 -3.32 -8.24
N VAL A 226 -2.93 -2.77 -7.02
CA VAL A 226 -4.17 -2.16 -6.50
C VAL A 226 -4.60 -0.98 -7.37
N GLN A 227 -3.65 -0.15 -7.81
CA GLN A 227 -3.93 1.00 -8.66
C GLN A 227 -4.37 0.60 -10.07
N SER A 228 -3.61 -0.29 -10.72
CA SER A 228 -3.81 -0.61 -12.14
C SER A 228 -4.87 -1.68 -12.38
N GLN A 229 -4.97 -2.69 -11.52
CA GLN A 229 -5.88 -3.82 -11.72
C GLN A 229 -7.19 -3.67 -10.95
N LEU A 230 -7.17 -3.01 -9.79
CA LEU A 230 -8.36 -2.81 -8.97
C LEU A 230 -8.93 -1.39 -9.10
N GLY A 231 -8.25 -0.50 -9.82
CA GLY A 231 -8.70 0.88 -10.08
C GLY A 231 -8.79 1.76 -8.84
N MET A 232 -8.13 1.38 -7.73
CA MET A 232 -8.20 2.09 -6.45
C MET A 232 -7.01 3.02 -6.26
N LYS A 233 -7.24 4.17 -5.66
CA LYS A 233 -6.14 5.05 -5.21
C LYS A 233 -5.42 4.44 -4.01
N VAL A 234 -4.11 4.59 -3.95
CA VAL A 234 -3.29 4.24 -2.78
C VAL A 234 -2.55 5.47 -2.30
N CYS A 235 -2.71 5.79 -1.02
CA CYS A 235 -1.97 6.82 -0.31
C CYS A 235 -0.97 6.15 0.63
N ALA A 236 0.31 6.45 0.52
CA ALA A 236 1.32 6.01 1.47
C ALA A 236 1.82 7.22 2.28
N VAL A 237 1.96 7.04 3.61
CA VAL A 237 2.54 8.08 4.47
C VAL A 237 4.00 8.34 4.06
N ALA A 238 4.76 7.27 3.80
CA ALA A 238 6.09 7.33 3.20
C ALA A 238 6.31 6.19 2.21
N THR A 239 7.32 6.34 1.37
CA THR A 239 7.76 5.35 0.38
C THR A 239 9.22 4.95 0.60
N LEU A 240 9.70 3.91 -0.07
CA LEU A 240 11.13 3.58 -0.11
C LEU A 240 11.96 4.72 -0.73
N ALA A 241 11.39 5.47 -1.67
CA ALA A 241 12.05 6.67 -2.22
C ALA A 241 12.24 7.75 -1.15
N ASP A 242 11.25 7.97 -0.27
CA ASP A 242 11.34 8.91 0.84
C ASP A 242 12.40 8.47 1.86
N LEU A 243 12.48 7.16 2.15
CA LEU A 243 13.54 6.61 3.01
C LEU A 243 14.93 6.86 2.42
N LEU A 244 15.13 6.63 1.12
CA LEU A 244 16.41 6.93 0.46
C LEU A 244 16.74 8.42 0.46
N SER A 245 15.75 9.28 0.21
CA SER A 245 15.91 10.73 0.30
C SER A 245 16.31 11.14 1.72
N TYR A 246 15.65 10.59 2.74
CA TYR A 246 16.00 10.81 4.13
C TYR A 246 17.45 10.43 4.42
N LEU A 247 17.89 9.23 4.03
CA LEU A 247 19.27 8.76 4.24
C LEU A 247 20.31 9.63 3.54
N ASN A 248 19.98 10.18 2.36
CA ASN A 248 20.88 11.08 1.62
C ASN A 248 21.09 12.44 2.32
N THR A 249 20.07 12.93 3.01
CA THR A 249 20.07 14.24 3.67
C THR A 249 20.58 14.22 5.11
N GLN A 250 20.89 13.04 5.66
CA GLN A 250 21.33 12.92 7.04
C GLN A 250 22.77 13.36 7.24
N ASP A 251 22.99 14.15 8.28
CA ASP A 251 24.34 14.53 8.75
C ASP A 251 24.96 13.44 9.65
N ASN A 252 24.14 12.58 10.29
CA ASN A 252 24.61 11.47 11.11
C ASN A 252 25.26 10.38 10.24
N PRO A 253 26.59 10.14 10.34
CA PRO A 253 27.29 9.17 9.51
C PRO A 253 26.79 7.72 9.68
N GLU A 254 26.36 7.34 10.90
CA GLU A 254 25.86 5.99 11.18
C GLU A 254 24.56 5.71 10.42
N VAL A 255 23.64 6.69 10.41
CA VAL A 255 22.38 6.57 9.65
C VAL A 255 22.66 6.59 8.15
N LYS A 256 23.51 7.51 7.69
CA LYS A 256 23.87 7.65 6.28
C LYS A 256 24.58 6.40 5.70
N ALA A 257 25.34 5.68 6.54
CA ALA A 257 26.05 4.46 6.14
C ALA A 257 25.13 3.35 5.60
N HIS A 258 23.83 3.39 5.90
CA HIS A 258 22.85 2.42 5.39
C HIS A 258 22.35 2.71 3.96
N GLN A 259 22.57 3.93 3.45
CA GLN A 259 22.08 4.37 2.15
C GLN A 259 22.51 3.46 0.99
N PRO A 260 23.81 3.05 0.86
CA PRO A 260 24.22 2.20 -0.28
C PRO A 260 23.52 0.85 -0.31
N ALA A 261 23.30 0.21 0.86
CA ALA A 261 22.62 -1.07 0.95
C ALA A 261 21.15 -0.96 0.56
N VAL A 262 20.46 0.10 1.02
CA VAL A 262 19.05 0.35 0.69
C VAL A 262 18.91 0.69 -0.80
N ALA A 263 19.84 1.48 -1.37
CA ALA A 263 19.85 1.79 -2.80
C ALA A 263 20.09 0.55 -3.67
N ALA A 264 21.03 -0.32 -3.30
CA ALA A 264 21.29 -1.58 -3.99
C ALA A 264 20.08 -2.53 -3.93
N TYR A 265 19.41 -2.59 -2.79
CA TYR A 265 18.18 -3.37 -2.63
C TYR A 265 17.06 -2.85 -3.54
N ARG A 266 16.84 -1.54 -3.59
CA ARG A 266 15.89 -0.92 -4.51
C ARG A 266 16.24 -1.18 -5.97
N ALA A 267 17.50 -1.08 -6.35
CA ALA A 267 17.94 -1.34 -7.72
C ALA A 267 17.64 -2.79 -8.15
N ARG A 268 17.73 -3.75 -7.23
CA ARG A 268 17.50 -5.17 -7.49
C ARG A 268 16.01 -5.56 -7.47
N TYR A 269 15.24 -5.08 -6.52
CA TYR A 269 13.87 -5.55 -6.26
C TYR A 269 12.80 -4.47 -6.46
N GLY A 270 13.19 -3.23 -6.72
CA GLY A 270 12.27 -2.12 -6.92
C GLY A 270 11.50 -2.18 -8.24
N VAL A 271 10.41 -1.42 -8.28
CA VAL A 271 9.56 -1.16 -9.45
C VAL A 271 9.61 0.31 -9.84
#